data_6a5ab92dd9e9b55b6e6fe784fd67d477
#
_entry.id   6a5ab92dd9e9b55b6e6fe784fd67d477
#
_cell.length_a   1.000
_cell.length_b   1.000
_cell.length_c   1.000
_cell.angle_alpha   90.00
_cell.angle_beta   90.00
_cell.angle_gamma   90.00
#
_symmetry.space_group_name_H-M   'P 1'
#
loop_
_entity.id
_entity.type
_entity.pdbx_description
1 polymer ?
#
loop_
_entity_poly.entity_id
_entity_poly.type
_entity_poly.pdbx_seq_one_letter_code
_entity_poly.pdbx_strand_id
1 'polypeptide(L)'
;MISNWYWVKIMDYALMFNVLEGGVSEPIKWDKQNLQSDRNIIIMDEGSSCLFLWHGSKQGLVARRTALRQAESLKGHGYSVGKSIVGRDIKELKEIDERKIGRDPETDNLNEQGFYVHLIYDDL
;
A
#
# COMPACT_ATOMS: atom_id res chain seq x y z
N MET A 1 23.55 -23.53 -2.83
CA MET A 1 22.24 -23.43 -2.18
C MET A 1 22.06 -22.05 -1.58
N ILE A 2 20.92 -21.43 -1.86
CA ILE A 2 20.61 -20.11 -1.32
C ILE A 2 20.03 -20.29 0.09
N SER A 3 20.68 -19.69 1.08
CA SER A 3 20.18 -19.73 2.45
C SER A 3 18.93 -18.87 2.61
N ASN A 4 18.14 -19.12 3.65
CA ASN A 4 17.00 -18.28 4.00
C ASN A 4 17.41 -16.82 4.22
N TRP A 5 18.61 -16.62 4.75
CA TRP A 5 19.15 -15.29 4.97
C TRP A 5 19.36 -14.52 3.66
N TYR A 6 19.83 -15.22 2.62
CA TYR A 6 19.98 -14.63 1.29
C TYR A 6 18.63 -14.19 0.73
N TRP A 7 17.61 -15.02 0.86
CA TRP A 7 16.27 -14.67 0.42
C TRP A 7 15.73 -13.45 1.15
N VAL A 8 15.93 -13.35 2.47
CA VAL A 8 15.52 -12.18 3.24
C VAL A 8 16.17 -10.91 2.71
N LYS A 9 17.42 -10.99 2.27
CA LYS A 9 18.13 -9.82 1.73
C LYS A 9 17.62 -9.34 0.38
N ILE A 10 17.18 -10.26 -0.48
CA ILE A 10 16.75 -9.91 -1.84
C ILE A 10 15.24 -9.74 -1.95
N MET A 11 14.49 -10.12 -0.93
CA MET A 11 13.06 -9.95 -0.90
C MET A 11 12.72 -8.58 -0.32
N ASP A 12 12.01 -7.80 -1.13
CA ASP A 12 11.49 -6.53 -0.68
C ASP A 12 10.22 -6.74 0.15
N TYR A 13 9.95 -5.80 1.04
CA TYR A 13 8.77 -5.86 1.87
C TYR A 13 7.57 -5.21 1.21
N ALA A 14 6.39 -5.75 1.50
CA ALA A 14 5.13 -5.10 1.22
C ALA A 14 4.34 -4.99 2.52
N LEU A 15 3.87 -3.80 2.80
CA LEU A 15 3.12 -3.50 4.01
C LEU A 15 1.78 -2.90 3.64
N MET A 16 0.79 -3.13 4.50
CA MET A 16 -0.55 -2.59 4.34
C MET A 16 -0.94 -1.80 5.58
N PHE A 17 -1.59 -0.67 5.37
CA PHE A 17 -2.07 0.20 6.44
C PHE A 17 -3.52 0.58 6.21
N ASN A 18 -4.28 0.62 7.28
CA ASN A 18 -5.60 1.23 7.28
C ASN A 18 -5.47 2.66 7.82
N VAL A 19 -5.97 3.64 7.08
CA VAL A 19 -5.94 5.03 7.54
C VAL A 19 -7.18 5.29 8.39
N LEU A 20 -6.95 5.50 9.67
CA LEU A 20 -8.03 5.76 10.62
C LEU A 20 -8.46 7.23 10.58
N GLU A 21 -9.67 7.46 11.06
CA GLU A 21 -10.15 8.81 11.29
C GLU A 21 -9.20 9.53 12.25
N GLY A 22 -8.90 10.78 11.96
CA GLY A 22 -7.91 11.53 12.72
C GLY A 22 -6.49 11.47 12.17
N GLY A 23 -6.24 10.64 11.14
CA GLY A 23 -4.96 10.65 10.44
C GLY A 23 -3.90 9.75 11.06
N VAL A 24 -4.28 8.55 11.46
CA VAL A 24 -3.35 7.53 11.94
C VAL A 24 -3.29 6.41 10.89
N SER A 25 -2.09 6.04 10.49
CA SER A 25 -1.87 4.89 9.61
C SER A 25 -1.63 3.65 10.46
N GLU A 26 -2.65 2.80 10.55
CA GLU A 26 -2.60 1.58 11.35
C GLU A 26 -2.08 0.42 10.51
N PRO A 27 -0.94 -0.19 10.89
CA PRO A 27 -0.48 -1.38 10.17
C PRO A 27 -1.47 -2.52 10.35
N ILE A 28 -1.82 -3.16 9.25
CA ILE A 28 -2.74 -4.29 9.24
C ILE A 28 -2.13 -5.46 8.47
N LYS A 29 -2.72 -6.63 8.66
CA LYS A 29 -2.29 -7.83 7.97
C LYS A 29 -2.43 -7.64 6.46
N TRP A 30 -1.45 -8.10 5.72
CA TRP A 30 -1.50 -8.12 4.27
C TRP A 30 -2.62 -9.08 3.81
N ASP A 31 -3.75 -8.51 3.42
CA ASP A 31 -4.92 -9.27 3.00
C ASP A 31 -5.76 -8.43 2.05
N LYS A 32 -6.05 -8.98 0.88
CA LYS A 32 -6.91 -8.35 -0.11
C LYS A 32 -8.29 -8.01 0.44
N GLN A 33 -8.80 -8.80 1.40
CA GLN A 33 -10.10 -8.57 2.02
C GLN A 33 -10.16 -7.27 2.82
N ASN A 34 -9.02 -6.67 3.14
CA ASN A 34 -8.97 -5.37 3.80
C ASN A 34 -9.37 -4.22 2.89
N LEU A 35 -9.43 -4.44 1.57
CA LEU A 35 -9.87 -3.43 0.61
C LEU A 35 -11.40 -3.32 0.65
N GLN A 36 -11.90 -2.55 1.60
CA GLN A 36 -13.34 -2.35 1.82
C GLN A 36 -13.75 -0.91 1.49
N SER A 37 -14.97 -0.76 1.00
CA SER A 37 -15.47 0.52 0.49
C SER A 37 -15.49 1.65 1.54
N ASP A 38 -15.52 1.30 2.82
CA ASP A 38 -15.50 2.26 3.92
C ASP A 38 -14.10 2.54 4.47
N ARG A 39 -13.06 2.17 3.73
CA ARG A 39 -11.66 2.34 4.16
C ARG A 39 -10.82 3.05 3.11
N ASN A 40 -9.76 3.72 3.59
CA ASN A 40 -8.64 4.13 2.78
C ASN A 40 -7.45 3.26 3.18
N ILE A 41 -6.86 2.57 2.23
CA ILE A 41 -5.80 1.60 2.48
C ILE A 41 -4.52 2.06 1.78
N ILE A 42 -3.42 2.01 2.51
CA ILE A 42 -2.09 2.27 1.94
C ILE A 42 -1.40 0.94 1.72
N ILE A 43 -0.89 0.72 0.52
CA ILE A 43 -0.08 -0.45 0.17
C ILE A 43 1.32 0.06 -0.14
N MET A 44 2.28 -0.31 0.71
CA MET A 44 3.68 0.08 0.55
C MET A 44 4.43 -1.09 -0.07
N ASP A 45 4.93 -0.92 -1.28
CA ASP A 45 5.64 -1.98 -2.01
C ASP A 45 7.06 -1.53 -2.34
N GLU A 46 8.03 -2.07 -1.62
CA GLU A 46 9.43 -1.78 -1.87
C GLU A 46 9.88 -2.31 -3.23
N GLY A 47 9.38 -3.46 -3.63
CA GLY A 47 9.80 -4.11 -4.88
C GLY A 47 9.55 -3.25 -6.11
N SER A 48 8.41 -2.57 -6.18
CA SER A 48 8.09 -1.67 -7.29
C SER A 48 8.47 -0.22 -7.01
N SER A 49 9.01 0.06 -5.83
CA SER A 49 9.29 1.43 -5.37
C SER A 49 8.06 2.33 -5.43
N CYS A 50 6.90 1.76 -5.13
CA CYS A 50 5.62 2.44 -5.24
C CYS A 50 4.81 2.30 -3.97
N LEU A 51 4.15 3.39 -3.60
CA LEU A 51 3.14 3.40 -2.57
C LEU A 51 1.79 3.61 -3.23
N PHE A 52 0.88 2.67 -3.02
CA PHE A 52 -0.48 2.77 -3.54
C PHE A 52 -1.41 3.25 -2.43
N LEU A 53 -2.25 4.23 -2.76
CA LEU A 53 -3.31 4.67 -1.87
C LEU A 53 -4.65 4.30 -2.50
N TRP A 54 -5.31 3.32 -1.88
CA TRP A 54 -6.61 2.82 -2.35
C TRP A 54 -7.73 3.50 -1.55
N HIS A 55 -8.57 4.23 -2.27
CA HIS A 55 -9.71 4.93 -1.68
C HIS A 55 -10.99 4.12 -1.87
N GLY A 56 -11.61 3.74 -0.77
CA GLY A 56 -12.92 3.09 -0.80
C GLY A 56 -14.01 4.03 -1.34
N SER A 57 -14.98 3.47 -2.02
CA SER A 57 -16.03 4.25 -2.70
C SER A 57 -16.91 5.06 -1.75
N LYS A 58 -16.98 4.65 -0.48
CA LYS A 58 -17.77 5.36 0.55
C LYS A 58 -16.99 6.43 1.29
N GLN A 59 -15.71 6.61 0.96
CA GLN A 59 -14.87 7.60 1.61
C GLN A 59 -15.12 8.99 1.03
N GLY A 60 -15.40 9.96 1.91
CA GLY A 60 -15.61 11.34 1.52
C GLY A 60 -14.31 12.11 1.30
N LEU A 61 -14.44 13.36 0.89
CA LEU A 61 -13.31 14.21 0.51
C LEU A 61 -12.31 14.42 1.66
N VAL A 62 -12.82 14.67 2.87
CA VAL A 62 -11.96 14.93 4.03
C VAL A 62 -11.13 13.69 4.37
N ALA A 63 -11.78 12.53 4.41
CA ALA A 63 -11.10 11.26 4.68
C ALA A 63 -10.04 10.94 3.61
N ARG A 64 -10.34 11.22 2.34
CA ARG A 64 -9.41 11.02 1.22
C ARG A 64 -8.20 11.93 1.33
N ARG A 65 -8.39 13.19 1.71
CA ARG A 65 -7.29 14.13 1.90
C ARG A 65 -6.42 13.75 3.09
N THR A 66 -7.03 13.30 4.17
CA THR A 66 -6.30 12.79 5.34
C THR A 66 -5.45 11.59 4.95
N ALA A 67 -6.03 10.66 4.20
CA ALA A 67 -5.31 9.48 3.73
C ALA A 67 -4.14 9.85 2.80
N LEU A 68 -4.33 10.82 1.92
CA LEU A 68 -3.26 11.29 1.03
C LEU A 68 -2.10 11.87 1.82
N ARG A 69 -2.37 12.68 2.85
CA ARG A 69 -1.32 13.22 3.71
C ARG A 69 -0.55 12.12 4.43
N GLN A 70 -1.26 11.10 4.92
CA GLN A 70 -0.62 9.95 5.55
C GLN A 70 0.25 9.19 4.56
N ALA A 71 -0.22 8.97 3.35
CA ALA A 71 0.53 8.30 2.31
C ALA A 71 1.78 9.09 1.93
N GLU A 72 1.67 10.39 1.76
CA GLU A 72 2.81 11.26 1.47
C GLU A 72 3.83 11.27 2.59
N SER A 73 3.39 11.21 3.84
CA SER A 73 4.28 11.12 4.99
C SER A 73 5.05 9.80 5.01
N LEU A 74 4.40 8.70 4.69
CA LEU A 74 5.08 7.39 4.62
C LEU A 74 6.04 7.31 3.43
N LYS A 75 5.69 7.95 2.33
CA LYS A 75 6.57 8.01 1.17
C LYS A 75 7.82 8.80 1.51
N GLY A 76 8.97 8.19 1.32
CA GLY A 76 10.25 8.86 1.60
C GLY A 76 10.73 8.77 3.04
N HIS A 77 9.83 8.64 4.02
CA HIS A 77 10.21 8.40 5.42
C HIS A 77 10.24 6.91 5.74
N GLY A 78 9.36 6.14 5.09
CA GLY A 78 9.24 4.72 5.34
C GLY A 78 8.53 4.42 6.66
N TYR A 79 8.55 3.15 7.02
CA TYR A 79 7.94 2.65 8.24
C TYR A 79 8.93 1.75 8.99
N SER A 80 9.10 1.99 10.27
CA SER A 80 10.06 1.23 11.09
C SER A 80 9.49 -0.14 11.45
N VAL A 81 10.24 -1.19 11.10
CA VAL A 81 9.94 -2.57 11.47
C VAL A 81 11.15 -3.10 12.22
N GLY A 82 11.08 -3.18 13.53
CA GLY A 82 12.23 -3.51 14.34
C GLY A 82 13.34 -2.47 14.17
N LYS A 83 14.50 -2.90 13.73
CA LYS A 83 15.65 -2.02 13.47
C LYS A 83 15.73 -1.55 12.02
N SER A 84 14.81 -2.00 11.18
CA SER A 84 14.80 -1.67 9.76
C SER A 84 13.76 -0.62 9.44
N ILE A 85 13.99 0.14 8.37
CA ILE A 85 13.01 1.07 7.83
C ILE A 85 12.57 0.55 6.47
N VAL A 86 11.29 0.20 6.36
CA VAL A 86 10.69 -0.32 5.12
C VAL A 86 10.15 0.85 4.31
N GLY A 87 10.37 0.82 3.00
CA GLY A 87 9.81 1.82 2.09
C GLY A 87 10.50 3.17 2.09
N ARG A 88 11.67 3.27 2.68
CA ARG A 88 12.43 4.53 2.78
C ARG A 88 12.71 5.18 1.43
N ASP A 89 12.97 4.37 0.42
CA ASP A 89 13.37 4.84 -0.91
C ASP A 89 12.23 4.81 -1.92
N ILE A 90 11.00 4.67 -1.47
CA ILE A 90 9.84 4.72 -2.36
C ILE A 90 9.73 6.10 -2.97
N LYS A 91 9.64 6.16 -4.30
CA LYS A 91 9.65 7.40 -5.06
C LYS A 91 8.30 7.79 -5.63
N GLU A 92 7.41 6.84 -5.81
CA GLU A 92 6.12 7.07 -6.45
C GLU A 92 4.97 6.81 -5.51
N LEU A 93 3.96 7.67 -5.60
CA LEU A 93 2.68 7.48 -4.93
C LEU A 93 1.60 7.45 -6.02
N LYS A 94 0.80 6.39 -6.02
CA LYS A 94 -0.27 6.22 -6.98
C LYS A 94 -1.58 6.01 -6.27
N GLU A 95 -2.60 6.77 -6.65
CA GLU A 95 -3.92 6.68 -6.06
C GLU A 95 -4.83 5.79 -6.90
N ILE A 96 -5.58 4.95 -6.23
CA ILE A 96 -6.59 4.07 -6.83
C ILE A 96 -7.93 4.43 -6.21
N ASP A 97 -8.87 4.91 -7.03
CA ASP A 97 -10.22 5.23 -6.57
C ASP A 97 -11.16 4.09 -6.93
N GLU A 98 -11.71 3.41 -5.93
CA GLU A 98 -12.63 2.29 -6.14
C GLU A 98 -13.77 2.63 -7.09
N ARG A 99 -14.26 3.88 -7.06
CA ARG A 99 -15.33 4.32 -7.93
C ARG A 99 -14.99 4.30 -9.42
N LYS A 100 -13.70 4.32 -9.74
CA LYS A 100 -13.21 4.31 -11.12
C LYS A 100 -12.85 2.91 -11.62
N ILE A 101 -12.82 1.92 -10.74
CA ILE A 101 -12.52 0.55 -11.12
C ILE A 101 -13.62 0.04 -12.05
N GLY A 102 -13.22 -0.54 -13.19
CA GLY A 102 -14.12 -1.00 -14.22
C GLY A 102 -14.58 0.09 -15.18
N ARG A 103 -14.16 1.35 -14.97
CA ARG A 103 -14.57 2.49 -15.80
C ARG A 103 -13.39 3.25 -16.41
N ASP A 104 -12.26 3.20 -15.73
CA ASP A 104 -11.05 3.93 -16.12
C ASP A 104 -9.91 2.93 -16.31
N PRO A 105 -9.40 2.74 -17.55
CA PRO A 105 -8.34 1.76 -17.82
C PRO A 105 -7.07 2.00 -17.02
N GLU A 106 -6.70 3.25 -16.78
CA GLU A 106 -5.51 3.58 -15.99
C GLU A 106 -5.68 3.11 -14.54
N THR A 107 -6.86 3.36 -13.95
CA THR A 107 -7.17 2.89 -12.59
C THR A 107 -7.18 1.37 -12.52
N ASP A 108 -7.73 0.70 -13.53
CA ASP A 108 -7.75 -0.75 -13.58
C ASP A 108 -6.33 -1.33 -13.62
N ASN A 109 -5.45 -0.70 -14.38
CA ASN A 109 -4.05 -1.12 -14.44
C ASN A 109 -3.35 -0.95 -13.08
N LEU A 110 -3.58 0.15 -12.40
CA LEU A 110 -3.01 0.39 -11.06
C LEU A 110 -3.56 -0.61 -10.04
N ASN A 111 -4.84 -0.90 -10.13
CA ASN A 111 -5.48 -1.87 -9.24
C ASN A 111 -4.90 -3.28 -9.45
N GLU A 112 -4.65 -3.67 -10.69
CA GLU A 112 -4.01 -4.95 -11.01
C GLU A 112 -2.59 -5.01 -10.46
N GLN A 113 -1.83 -3.94 -10.55
CA GLN A 113 -0.48 -3.88 -9.98
C GLN A 113 -0.51 -4.15 -8.47
N GLY A 114 -1.44 -3.54 -7.75
CA GLY A 114 -1.61 -3.78 -6.33
C GLY A 114 -1.98 -5.24 -6.02
N PHE A 115 -2.84 -5.84 -6.85
CA PHE A 115 -3.22 -7.24 -6.68
C PHE A 115 -2.09 -8.20 -7.05
N TYR A 116 -1.29 -7.86 -8.04
CA TYR A 116 -0.12 -8.65 -8.40
C TYR A 116 0.87 -8.74 -7.23
N VAL A 117 1.12 -7.63 -6.57
CA VAL A 117 1.95 -7.61 -5.36
C VAL A 117 1.37 -8.53 -4.30
N HIS A 118 0.06 -8.45 -4.07
CA HIS A 118 -0.65 -9.30 -3.12
C HIS A 118 -0.44 -10.79 -3.43
N LEU A 119 -0.61 -11.18 -4.69
CA LEU A 119 -0.43 -12.57 -5.12
C LEU A 119 1.01 -13.07 -4.89
N ILE A 120 2.00 -12.23 -5.16
CA ILE A 120 3.40 -12.60 -4.95
C ILE A 120 3.70 -12.84 -3.47
N TYR A 121 3.27 -11.94 -2.61
CA TYR A 121 3.59 -12.03 -1.19
C TYR A 121 2.74 -13.06 -0.45
N ASP A 122 1.54 -13.34 -0.90
CA ASP A 122 0.70 -14.36 -0.31
C ASP A 122 1.22 -15.78 -0.55
N ASP A 123 1.91 -15.98 -1.66
CA ASP A 123 2.49 -17.28 -2.01
C ASP A 123 3.78 -17.58 -1.25
N LEU A 124 4.28 -16.63 -0.52
CA LEU A 124 5.49 -16.79 0.28
C LEU A 124 5.16 -17.18 1.72
#